data_0b5c8377fba4ca358256fc1bb1636580
#
_entry.id   0b5c8377fba4ca358256fc1bb1636580
#
_cell.length_a   1.000
_cell.length_b   1.000
_cell.length_c   1.000
_cell.angle_alpha   90.00
_cell.angle_beta   90.00
_cell.angle_gamma   90.00
#
_symmetry.space_group_name_H-M   'P 1'
#
loop_
_entity.id
_entity.type
_entity.pdbx_description
1 polymer ?
#
loop_
_entity_poly.entity_id
_entity_poly.type
_entity_poly.pdbx_seq_one_letter_code
_entity_poly.pdbx_strand_id
1 'polypeptide(L)'
;MRLAVEVSTCSAERTGIGYYTEHFVDGLIATRSPGDEVVLISNGKPAPELYDRWRDRLRIGGVPVRAIWMQRDANRLLRENGADFALFPNYLAPINVVCPFVNVVHDLAIIRTPEFFNLGKLAIQRPLLPLIVRRATAVGTVSAASRKDIVDLLGVPEHRVLMLPGAPHPACRIPPASEIERVRKAYGLARRYIVSVGTLEPRKNLPTLLRAFDRLRARTGTPMADLDLVVIGGRGWRDRELRAEIATRLARGQLHTLGYVPENDLVALYGGAEVLAYPSHFEGFGLPVVEAMACGTPAVATDVPALREVSGGAAVLVPLGDEAALADAVAAIVTDPEHRAAVRARGLARAAMFSW
;
A
#
# COMPACT_ATOMS: atom_id res chain seq x y z
N MET A 1 -20.80 19.72 12.00
CA MET A 1 -19.42 20.01 11.61
C MET A 1 -19.24 19.73 10.12
N ARG A 2 -18.46 20.56 9.41
CA ARG A 2 -18.14 20.35 7.99
C ARG A 2 -16.67 19.99 7.86
N LEU A 3 -16.40 18.72 7.55
CA LEU A 3 -15.06 18.15 7.37
C LEU A 3 -14.68 18.19 5.88
N ALA A 4 -13.58 18.84 5.54
CA ALA A 4 -13.01 18.79 4.20
C ALA A 4 -11.89 17.75 4.13
N VAL A 5 -11.90 16.89 3.10
CA VAL A 5 -10.88 15.86 2.89
C VAL A 5 -10.20 16.03 1.54
N GLU A 6 -8.88 16.03 1.51
CA GLU A 6 -8.08 16.09 0.28
C GLU A 6 -8.01 14.71 -0.38
N VAL A 7 -8.46 14.61 -1.64
CA VAL A 7 -8.58 13.32 -2.36
C VAL A 7 -7.83 13.27 -3.69
N SER A 8 -6.86 14.14 -3.92
CA SER A 8 -6.11 14.17 -5.19
C SER A 8 -5.28 12.90 -5.46
N THR A 9 -5.08 12.04 -4.45
CA THR A 9 -4.42 10.73 -4.61
C THR A 9 -5.33 9.66 -5.19
N CYS A 10 -6.63 9.92 -5.27
CA CYS A 10 -7.64 8.99 -5.77
C CYS A 10 -7.79 9.06 -7.30
N SER A 11 -6.69 9.18 -8.04
CA SER A 11 -6.65 9.19 -9.51
C SER A 11 -6.91 7.78 -10.10
N ALA A 12 -7.06 7.68 -11.43
CA ALA A 12 -7.30 6.41 -12.11
C ALA A 12 -6.19 5.38 -11.87
N GLU A 13 -4.92 5.82 -11.78
CA GLU A 13 -3.78 4.97 -11.42
C GLU A 13 -3.44 5.15 -9.93
N ARG A 14 -4.29 4.62 -9.06
CA ARG A 14 -4.10 4.69 -7.60
C ARG A 14 -2.92 3.85 -7.14
N THR A 15 -2.19 4.37 -6.16
CA THR A 15 -1.22 3.62 -5.37
C THR A 15 -1.82 3.29 -3.99
N GLY A 16 -1.07 2.63 -3.12
CA GLY A 16 -1.54 2.29 -1.77
C GLY A 16 -2.11 3.46 -0.97
N ILE A 17 -1.54 4.68 -1.12
CA ILE A 17 -2.07 5.90 -0.47
C ILE A 17 -3.42 6.30 -1.09
N GLY A 18 -3.60 6.14 -2.40
CA GLY A 18 -4.88 6.41 -3.07
C GLY A 18 -5.98 5.47 -2.59
N TYR A 19 -5.69 4.17 -2.49
CA TYR A 19 -6.60 3.17 -1.94
C TYR A 19 -6.93 3.44 -0.46
N TYR A 20 -5.91 3.73 0.35
CA TYR A 20 -6.13 4.14 1.73
C TYR A 20 -7.07 5.35 1.81
N THR A 21 -6.83 6.40 1.02
CA THR A 21 -7.64 7.63 1.03
C THR A 21 -9.09 7.33 0.63
N GLU A 22 -9.31 6.54 -0.42
CA GLU A 22 -10.64 6.14 -0.88
C GLU A 22 -11.44 5.47 0.23
N HIS A 23 -10.91 4.38 0.77
CA HIS A 23 -11.65 3.59 1.76
C HIS A 23 -11.80 4.30 3.10
N PHE A 24 -10.81 5.12 3.48
CA PHE A 24 -10.91 5.98 4.65
C PHE A 24 -12.02 7.02 4.50
N VAL A 25 -12.14 7.65 3.33
CA VAL A 25 -13.22 8.61 3.02
C VAL A 25 -14.58 7.93 3.03
N ASP A 26 -14.71 6.77 2.39
CA ASP A 26 -15.97 6.02 2.38
C ASP A 26 -16.39 5.60 3.80
N GLY A 27 -15.42 5.17 4.63
CA GLY A 27 -15.63 4.88 6.05
C GLY A 27 -16.10 6.12 6.84
N LEU A 28 -15.46 7.27 6.65
CA LEU A 28 -15.88 8.54 7.25
C LEU A 28 -17.31 8.93 6.84
N ILE A 29 -17.65 8.80 5.55
CA ILE A 29 -18.98 9.10 5.04
C ILE A 29 -20.02 8.16 5.67
N ALA A 30 -19.69 6.87 5.81
CA ALA A 30 -20.60 5.86 6.37
C ALA A 30 -20.82 6.05 7.88
N THR A 31 -19.81 6.50 8.62
CA THR A 31 -19.85 6.55 10.10
C THR A 31 -20.06 7.97 10.66
N ARG A 32 -20.20 8.99 9.81
CA ARG A 32 -20.42 10.37 10.26
C ARG A 32 -21.68 10.52 11.10
N SER A 33 -21.65 11.42 12.07
CA SER A 33 -22.83 11.76 12.85
C SER A 33 -23.91 12.45 12.01
N PRO A 34 -25.22 12.31 12.35
CA PRO A 34 -26.27 13.10 11.72
C PRO A 34 -25.98 14.60 11.84
N GLY A 35 -26.07 15.31 10.71
CA GLY A 35 -25.75 16.75 10.63
C GLY A 35 -24.30 17.08 10.31
N ASP A 36 -23.38 16.11 10.33
CA ASP A 36 -22.02 16.31 9.84
C ASP A 36 -21.97 16.19 8.31
N GLU A 37 -21.22 17.08 7.69
CA GLU A 37 -20.98 17.09 6.24
C GLU A 37 -19.53 16.74 5.92
N VAL A 38 -19.33 15.92 4.88
CA VAL A 38 -18.02 15.65 4.31
C VAL A 38 -17.93 16.27 2.93
N VAL A 39 -16.98 17.18 2.73
CA VAL A 39 -16.64 17.82 1.46
C VAL A 39 -15.30 17.30 0.98
N LEU A 40 -15.20 16.91 -0.28
CA LEU A 40 -13.98 16.37 -0.87
C LEU A 40 -13.34 17.40 -1.78
N ILE A 41 -12.07 17.74 -1.54
CA ILE A 41 -11.32 18.71 -2.35
C ILE A 41 -10.21 17.99 -3.14
N SER A 42 -10.05 18.36 -4.42
CA SER A 42 -9.08 17.72 -5.31
C SER A 42 -8.49 18.69 -6.32
N ASN A 43 -7.25 18.44 -6.75
CA ASN A 43 -6.61 19.20 -7.86
C ASN A 43 -6.99 18.67 -9.25
N GLY A 44 -7.75 17.61 -9.34
CA GLY A 44 -8.18 16.99 -10.59
C GLY A 44 -9.33 16.01 -10.35
N LYS A 45 -9.84 15.45 -11.43
CA LYS A 45 -10.88 14.43 -11.33
C LYS A 45 -10.30 13.15 -10.72
N PRO A 46 -10.95 12.56 -9.71
CA PRO A 46 -10.61 11.22 -9.25
C PRO A 46 -10.93 10.18 -10.34
N ALA A 47 -10.64 8.91 -10.06
CA ALA A 47 -11.03 7.81 -10.92
C ALA A 47 -12.54 7.87 -11.27
N PRO A 48 -12.96 7.46 -12.49
CA PRO A 48 -14.34 7.64 -12.96
C PRO A 48 -15.39 7.09 -11.99
N GLU A 49 -15.16 5.90 -11.43
CA GLU A 49 -16.06 5.25 -10.48
C GLU A 49 -16.16 6.04 -9.15
N LEU A 50 -15.10 6.70 -8.72
CA LEU A 50 -15.10 7.55 -7.53
C LEU A 50 -15.72 8.90 -7.81
N TYR A 51 -15.52 9.43 -9.03
CA TYR A 51 -16.16 10.67 -9.45
C TYR A 51 -17.68 10.54 -9.38
N ASP A 52 -18.25 9.46 -9.87
CA ASP A 52 -19.68 9.21 -9.83
C ASP A 52 -20.19 9.00 -8.40
N ARG A 53 -19.43 8.25 -7.57
CA ARG A 53 -19.76 7.99 -6.16
C ARG A 53 -19.73 9.25 -5.30
N TRP A 54 -18.81 10.18 -5.56
CA TRP A 54 -18.56 11.34 -4.72
C TRP A 54 -19.01 12.67 -5.31
N ARG A 55 -19.65 12.66 -6.49
CA ARG A 55 -19.99 13.85 -7.29
C ARG A 55 -20.59 15.01 -6.49
N ASP A 56 -21.55 14.74 -5.62
CA ASP A 56 -22.25 15.78 -4.86
C ASP A 56 -21.38 16.44 -3.78
N ARG A 57 -20.32 15.75 -3.35
CA ARG A 57 -19.38 16.18 -2.31
C ARG A 57 -18.10 16.75 -2.85
N LEU A 58 -17.79 16.51 -4.13
CA LEU A 58 -16.50 16.80 -4.75
C LEU A 58 -16.40 18.27 -5.20
N ARG A 59 -15.28 18.90 -4.87
CA ARG A 59 -14.90 20.27 -5.31
C ARG A 59 -13.52 20.21 -5.94
N ILE A 60 -13.43 20.54 -7.21
CA ILE A 60 -12.20 20.43 -8.00
C ILE A 60 -11.58 21.81 -8.18
N GLY A 61 -10.30 21.96 -7.82
CA GLY A 61 -9.50 23.15 -8.10
C GLY A 61 -8.91 23.15 -9.51
N GLY A 62 -8.63 24.34 -10.06
CA GLY A 62 -8.25 24.51 -11.47
C GLY A 62 -6.77 24.37 -11.81
N VAL A 63 -5.84 24.24 -10.85
CA VAL A 63 -4.39 24.18 -11.10
C VAL A 63 -3.90 22.73 -11.14
N PRO A 64 -3.36 22.26 -12.28
CA PRO A 64 -2.93 20.84 -12.42
C PRO A 64 -1.67 20.50 -11.62
N VAL A 65 -0.82 21.47 -11.30
CA VAL A 65 0.42 21.25 -10.53
C VAL A 65 0.07 21.14 -9.05
N ARG A 66 0.09 19.91 -8.52
CA ARG A 66 -0.35 19.61 -7.14
C ARG A 66 0.32 20.46 -6.06
N ALA A 67 1.61 20.74 -6.15
CA ALA A 67 2.31 21.53 -5.15
C ALA A 67 1.80 22.98 -5.10
N ILE A 68 1.52 23.60 -6.26
CA ILE A 68 0.96 24.95 -6.37
C ILE A 68 -0.50 24.94 -5.91
N TRP A 69 -1.29 23.98 -6.38
CA TRP A 69 -2.68 23.80 -5.99
C TRP A 69 -2.81 23.66 -4.47
N MET A 70 -1.97 22.83 -3.85
CA MET A 70 -1.98 22.62 -2.40
C MET A 70 -1.81 23.93 -1.63
N GLN A 71 -0.92 24.81 -2.06
CA GLN A 71 -0.66 26.07 -1.35
C GLN A 71 -1.69 27.17 -1.64
N ARG A 72 -2.29 27.17 -2.82
CA ARG A 72 -3.18 28.23 -3.31
C ARG A 72 -4.64 27.83 -3.26
N ASP A 73 -5.01 26.79 -4.00
CA ASP A 73 -6.41 26.45 -4.26
C ASP A 73 -7.04 25.62 -3.16
N ALA A 74 -6.28 24.78 -2.45
CA ALA A 74 -6.81 24.00 -1.33
C ALA A 74 -7.41 24.94 -0.26
N ASN A 75 -6.67 25.97 0.17
CA ASN A 75 -7.17 26.95 1.13
C ASN A 75 -8.38 27.75 0.62
N ARG A 76 -8.43 28.07 -0.68
CA ARG A 76 -9.58 28.73 -1.30
C ARG A 76 -10.81 27.82 -1.20
N LEU A 77 -10.67 26.54 -1.59
CA LEU A 77 -11.76 25.56 -1.51
C LEU A 77 -12.23 25.31 -0.07
N LEU A 78 -11.32 25.30 0.91
CA LEU A 78 -11.70 25.20 2.34
C LEU A 78 -12.58 26.36 2.77
N ARG A 79 -12.21 27.63 2.42
CA ARG A 79 -13.01 28.82 2.77
C ARG A 79 -14.35 28.84 2.04
N GLU A 80 -14.37 28.64 0.72
CA GLU A 80 -15.57 28.68 -0.11
C GLU A 80 -16.61 27.65 0.33
N ASN A 81 -16.17 26.53 0.89
CA ASN A 81 -17.05 25.48 1.38
C ASN A 81 -17.28 25.54 2.91
N GLY A 82 -16.79 26.55 3.60
CA GLY A 82 -17.00 26.72 5.05
C GLY A 82 -16.50 25.54 5.87
N ALA A 83 -15.31 25.03 5.59
CA ALA A 83 -14.74 23.89 6.30
C ALA A 83 -14.40 24.27 7.75
N ASP A 84 -15.00 23.56 8.73
CA ASP A 84 -14.67 23.70 10.14
C ASP A 84 -13.36 22.98 10.46
N PHE A 85 -13.07 21.90 9.74
CA PHE A 85 -11.92 21.04 9.93
C PHE A 85 -11.45 20.46 8.60
N ALA A 86 -10.12 20.19 8.46
CA ALA A 86 -9.57 19.60 7.26
C ALA A 86 -8.76 18.31 7.56
N LEU A 87 -8.82 17.35 6.63
CA LEU A 87 -8.00 16.16 6.64
C LEU A 87 -7.18 16.08 5.35
N PHE A 88 -5.87 15.93 5.50
CA PHE A 88 -4.93 15.68 4.40
C PHE A 88 -4.37 14.27 4.53
N PRO A 89 -4.91 13.28 3.80
CA PRO A 89 -4.54 11.87 3.93
C PRO A 89 -3.19 11.51 3.32
N ASN A 90 -2.39 12.51 2.95
CA ASN A 90 -1.07 12.34 2.37
C ASN A 90 -0.11 13.36 2.97
N TYR A 91 1.20 13.13 2.91
CA TYR A 91 2.30 13.90 3.50
C TYR A 91 2.20 15.42 3.35
N LEU A 92 1.53 15.92 2.32
CA LEU A 92 1.46 17.36 2.01
C LEU A 92 0.12 17.96 2.42
N ALA A 93 0.20 19.12 3.05
CA ALA A 93 -0.89 20.04 3.31
C ALA A 93 -0.43 21.48 2.98
N PRO A 94 -1.33 22.47 2.88
CA PRO A 94 -0.92 23.86 2.84
C PRO A 94 -0.07 24.23 4.08
N ILE A 95 0.95 25.06 3.89
CA ILE A 95 1.77 25.52 5.03
C ILE A 95 0.90 26.32 6.02
N ASN A 96 -0.03 27.13 5.52
CA ASN A 96 -0.94 27.93 6.33
C ASN A 96 -2.38 27.48 6.05
N VAL A 97 -2.80 26.35 6.63
CA VAL A 97 -4.19 25.88 6.54
C VAL A 97 -5.11 26.84 7.29
N VAL A 98 -6.28 27.15 6.71
CA VAL A 98 -7.20 28.17 7.21
C VAL A 98 -8.15 27.69 8.31
N CYS A 99 -8.12 26.42 8.66
CA CYS A 99 -8.90 25.82 9.74
C CYS A 99 -8.04 24.76 10.46
N PRO A 100 -8.45 24.27 11.64
CA PRO A 100 -7.83 23.12 12.28
C PRO A 100 -7.75 21.93 11.33
N PHE A 101 -6.65 21.15 11.39
CA PHE A 101 -6.47 20.05 10.45
C PHE A 101 -5.68 18.87 11.02
N VAL A 102 -5.93 17.68 10.46
CA VAL A 102 -5.09 16.49 10.60
C VAL A 102 -4.31 16.27 9.31
N ASN A 103 -3.02 15.98 9.45
CA ASN A 103 -2.17 15.51 8.35
C ASN A 103 -1.80 14.06 8.57
N VAL A 104 -2.02 13.18 7.58
CA VAL A 104 -1.65 11.77 7.69
C VAL A 104 -0.25 11.55 7.11
N VAL A 105 0.63 11.03 7.95
CA VAL A 105 1.99 10.61 7.63
C VAL A 105 2.04 9.10 7.67
N HIS A 106 2.00 8.46 6.49
CA HIS A 106 1.94 7.00 6.40
C HIS A 106 3.22 6.34 6.88
N ASP A 107 4.38 6.94 6.56
CA ASP A 107 5.69 6.49 6.98
C ASP A 107 6.71 7.65 6.92
N LEU A 108 7.91 7.40 7.38
CA LEU A 108 9.03 8.31 7.23
C LEU A 108 10.18 7.71 6.39
N ALA A 109 9.85 6.90 5.38
CA ALA A 109 10.82 6.34 4.45
C ALA A 109 11.69 7.43 3.80
N ILE A 110 11.11 8.61 3.51
CA ILE A 110 11.84 9.75 2.93
C ILE A 110 12.97 10.29 3.85
N ILE A 111 12.90 9.99 5.14
CA ILE A 111 13.94 10.35 6.14
C ILE A 111 14.82 9.15 6.46
N ARG A 112 14.23 7.96 6.65
CA ARG A 112 14.93 6.73 7.06
C ARG A 112 15.77 6.11 5.94
N THR A 113 15.26 6.17 4.70
CA THR A 113 15.83 5.52 3.51
C THR A 113 15.82 6.47 2.31
N PRO A 114 16.47 7.67 2.43
CA PRO A 114 16.42 8.70 1.39
C PRO A 114 17.00 8.24 0.05
N GLU A 115 17.89 7.25 0.07
CA GLU A 115 18.50 6.65 -1.12
C GLU A 115 17.47 6.03 -2.08
N PHE A 116 16.30 5.65 -1.59
CA PHE A 116 15.23 5.10 -2.43
C PHE A 116 14.35 6.15 -3.10
N PHE A 117 14.60 7.45 -2.86
CA PHE A 117 13.79 8.52 -3.42
C PHE A 117 14.55 9.35 -4.46
N ASN A 118 13.82 9.98 -5.38
CA ASN A 118 14.41 10.94 -6.29
C ASN A 118 14.69 12.29 -5.60
N LEU A 119 15.69 13.01 -6.11
CA LEU A 119 16.14 14.28 -5.51
C LEU A 119 15.03 15.34 -5.45
N GLY A 120 14.15 15.40 -6.46
CA GLY A 120 13.04 16.37 -6.49
C GLY A 120 12.03 16.13 -5.35
N LYS A 121 11.72 14.87 -5.08
CA LYS A 121 10.83 14.50 -3.97
C LYS A 121 11.47 14.80 -2.61
N LEU A 122 12.77 14.48 -2.47
CA LEU A 122 13.55 14.82 -1.27
C LEU A 122 13.60 16.32 -1.02
N ALA A 123 13.89 17.11 -2.05
CA ALA A 123 14.01 18.58 -1.94
C ALA A 123 12.70 19.27 -1.53
N ILE A 124 11.56 18.69 -1.89
CA ILE A 124 10.24 19.28 -1.57
C ILE A 124 9.67 18.72 -0.27
N GLN A 125 9.57 17.40 -0.15
CA GLN A 125 8.83 16.80 0.97
C GLN A 125 9.61 16.82 2.28
N ARG A 126 10.92 16.60 2.24
CA ARG A 126 11.75 16.52 3.44
C ARG A 126 11.78 17.83 4.27
N PRO A 127 11.92 19.02 3.68
CA PRO A 127 11.85 20.28 4.46
C PRO A 127 10.41 20.68 4.81
N LEU A 128 9.41 20.37 3.98
CA LEU A 128 8.03 20.80 4.24
C LEU A 128 7.33 19.97 5.31
N LEU A 129 7.61 18.67 5.38
CA LEU A 129 6.94 17.77 6.30
C LEU A 129 7.04 18.21 7.78
N PRO A 130 8.22 18.55 8.34
CA PRO A 130 8.31 19.06 9.72
C PRO A 130 7.51 20.33 9.97
N LEU A 131 7.42 21.23 8.97
CA LEU A 131 6.66 22.47 9.09
C LEU A 131 5.16 22.19 9.14
N ILE A 132 4.67 21.27 8.30
CA ILE A 132 3.25 20.88 8.22
C ILE A 132 2.82 20.21 9.52
N VAL A 133 3.55 19.19 9.98
CA VAL A 133 3.17 18.42 11.18
C VAL A 133 3.21 19.25 12.48
N ARG A 134 4.08 20.27 12.56
CA ARG A 134 4.11 21.19 13.70
C ARG A 134 2.85 22.04 13.79
N ARG A 135 2.26 22.42 12.63
CA ARG A 135 1.06 23.24 12.53
C ARG A 135 -0.24 22.44 12.59
N ALA A 136 -0.19 21.15 12.27
CA ALA A 136 -1.36 20.27 12.34
C ALA A 136 -1.91 20.21 13.77
N THR A 137 -3.22 20.15 13.92
CA THR A 137 -3.88 19.92 15.21
C THR A 137 -3.51 18.54 15.76
N ALA A 138 -3.49 17.55 14.87
CA ALA A 138 -2.97 16.22 15.13
C ALA A 138 -2.33 15.62 13.87
N VAL A 139 -1.51 14.60 14.05
CA VAL A 139 -0.87 13.84 12.96
C VAL A 139 -1.43 12.44 12.96
N GLY A 140 -2.08 12.05 11.87
CA GLY A 140 -2.52 10.66 11.66
C GLY A 140 -1.36 9.78 11.20
N THR A 141 -1.35 8.52 11.60
CA THR A 141 -0.41 7.52 11.08
C THR A 141 -0.99 6.12 11.11
N VAL A 142 -0.39 5.20 10.36
CA VAL A 142 -0.99 3.91 10.04
C VAL A 142 -0.44 2.74 10.88
N SER A 143 0.65 2.95 11.64
CA SER A 143 1.25 1.92 12.50
C SER A 143 1.96 2.52 13.71
N ALA A 144 2.16 1.73 14.77
CA ALA A 144 2.95 2.12 15.93
C ALA A 144 4.43 2.35 15.56
N ALA A 145 4.93 1.61 14.58
CA ALA A 145 6.26 1.83 14.02
C ALA A 145 6.38 3.24 13.41
N SER A 146 5.43 3.66 12.58
CA SER A 146 5.40 5.00 12.01
C SER A 146 5.14 6.08 13.06
N ARG A 147 4.29 5.78 14.09
CA ARG A 147 4.08 6.68 15.24
C ARG A 147 5.39 6.96 15.95
N LYS A 148 6.16 5.91 16.25
CA LYS A 148 7.47 6.06 16.89
C LYS A 148 8.40 6.94 16.04
N ASP A 149 8.47 6.74 14.75
CA ASP A 149 9.28 7.56 13.85
C ASP A 149 8.84 9.02 13.83
N ILE A 150 7.53 9.30 13.84
CA ILE A 150 6.97 10.66 13.88
C ILE A 150 7.38 11.36 15.17
N VAL A 151 7.30 10.70 16.31
CA VAL A 151 7.70 11.25 17.61
C VAL A 151 9.22 11.50 17.62
N ASP A 152 10.01 10.49 17.27
CA ASP A 152 11.47 10.54 17.40
C ASP A 152 12.13 11.49 16.38
N LEU A 153 11.66 11.50 15.13
CA LEU A 153 12.33 12.21 14.03
C LEU A 153 11.74 13.60 13.73
N LEU A 154 10.43 13.79 14.01
CA LEU A 154 9.78 15.06 13.75
C LEU A 154 9.47 15.86 15.04
N GLY A 155 9.70 15.25 16.21
CA GLY A 155 9.46 15.88 17.50
C GLY A 155 7.98 16.18 17.79
N VAL A 156 7.06 15.42 17.18
CA VAL A 156 5.62 15.57 17.44
C VAL A 156 5.28 14.92 18.77
N PRO A 157 4.64 15.63 19.72
CA PRO A 157 4.22 15.03 20.98
C PRO A 157 3.32 13.82 20.76
N GLU A 158 3.55 12.74 21.48
CA GLU A 158 2.87 11.46 21.28
C GLU A 158 1.34 11.57 21.33
N HIS A 159 0.82 12.40 22.28
CA HIS A 159 -0.63 12.62 22.43
C HIS A 159 -1.29 13.30 21.20
N ARG A 160 -0.50 13.91 20.29
CA ARG A 160 -0.97 14.48 19.05
C ARG A 160 -0.92 13.49 17.88
N VAL A 161 -0.40 12.28 18.08
CA VAL A 161 -0.32 11.28 17.01
C VAL A 161 -1.49 10.30 17.13
N LEU A 162 -2.38 10.33 16.14
CA LEU A 162 -3.57 9.49 16.04
C LEU A 162 -3.26 8.24 15.24
N MET A 163 -3.67 7.09 15.76
CA MET A 163 -3.57 5.82 15.02
C MET A 163 -4.75 5.68 14.06
N LEU A 164 -4.47 5.66 12.77
CA LEU A 164 -5.41 5.53 11.66
C LEU A 164 -4.95 4.39 10.75
N PRO A 165 -4.97 3.13 11.23
CA PRO A 165 -4.47 2.00 10.47
C PRO A 165 -5.26 1.80 9.17
N GLY A 166 -4.61 1.18 8.17
CA GLY A 166 -5.30 0.69 6.98
C GLY A 166 -6.03 -0.63 7.26
N ALA A 167 -6.83 -1.07 6.29
CA ALA A 167 -7.48 -2.36 6.29
C ALA A 167 -7.38 -3.01 4.89
N PRO A 168 -7.65 -4.31 4.74
CA PRO A 168 -7.77 -4.91 3.41
C PRO A 168 -8.82 -4.19 2.57
N HIS A 169 -8.63 -4.21 1.24
CA HIS A 169 -9.67 -3.75 0.32
C HIS A 169 -11.00 -4.49 0.61
N PRO A 170 -12.16 -3.80 0.60
CA PRO A 170 -13.45 -4.43 0.95
C PRO A 170 -13.83 -5.64 0.10
N ALA A 171 -13.31 -5.75 -1.12
CA ALA A 171 -13.50 -6.93 -1.97
C ALA A 171 -12.63 -8.14 -1.56
N CYS A 172 -11.64 -7.96 -0.68
CA CYS A 172 -10.76 -9.06 -0.25
C CYS A 172 -11.57 -10.09 0.54
N ARG A 173 -11.59 -11.28 0.00
CA ARG A 173 -12.24 -12.49 0.53
C ARG A 173 -11.53 -13.71 -0.03
N ILE A 174 -11.83 -14.89 0.48
CA ILE A 174 -11.44 -16.12 -0.20
C ILE A 174 -12.23 -16.19 -1.51
N PRO A 175 -11.58 -16.03 -2.69
CA PRO A 175 -12.30 -16.07 -3.96
C PRO A 175 -12.75 -17.49 -4.31
N PRO A 176 -13.89 -17.68 -4.99
CA PRO A 176 -14.30 -18.97 -5.49
C PRO A 176 -13.35 -19.49 -6.58
N ALA A 177 -13.24 -20.80 -6.71
CA ALA A 177 -12.33 -21.45 -7.67
C ALA A 177 -12.57 -20.97 -9.12
N SER A 178 -13.82 -20.70 -9.49
CA SER A 178 -14.17 -20.20 -10.83
C SER A 178 -13.59 -18.80 -11.12
N GLU A 179 -13.52 -17.91 -10.14
CA GLU A 179 -12.87 -16.61 -10.31
C GLU A 179 -11.35 -16.77 -10.47
N ILE A 180 -10.74 -17.63 -9.65
CA ILE A 180 -9.30 -17.94 -9.75
C ILE A 180 -8.98 -18.50 -11.15
N GLU A 181 -9.77 -19.44 -11.63
CA GLU A 181 -9.56 -20.07 -12.95
C GLU A 181 -9.73 -19.05 -14.08
N ARG A 182 -10.78 -18.22 -14.03
CA ARG A 182 -11.00 -17.14 -14.99
C ARG A 182 -9.78 -16.22 -15.08
N VAL A 183 -9.28 -15.77 -13.94
CA VAL A 183 -8.16 -14.82 -13.87
C VAL A 183 -6.85 -15.50 -14.31
N ARG A 184 -6.58 -16.72 -13.86
CA ARG A 184 -5.41 -17.48 -14.33
C ARG A 184 -5.40 -17.61 -15.86
N LYS A 185 -6.54 -17.92 -16.46
CA LYS A 185 -6.69 -18.00 -17.93
C LYS A 185 -6.48 -16.65 -18.60
N ALA A 186 -7.07 -15.59 -18.05
CA ALA A 186 -6.96 -14.24 -18.62
C ALA A 186 -5.51 -13.71 -18.64
N TYR A 187 -4.71 -14.05 -17.61
CA TYR A 187 -3.32 -13.63 -17.48
C TYR A 187 -2.29 -14.69 -17.91
N GLY A 188 -2.73 -15.82 -18.49
CA GLY A 188 -1.84 -16.87 -18.99
C GLY A 188 -1.08 -17.62 -17.91
N LEU A 189 -1.61 -17.73 -16.69
CA LEU A 189 -0.96 -18.36 -15.54
C LEU A 189 -1.29 -19.86 -15.48
N ALA A 190 -0.57 -20.65 -16.24
CA ALA A 190 -0.83 -22.10 -16.33
C ALA A 190 -0.30 -22.88 -15.10
N ARG A 191 0.79 -22.40 -14.47
CA ARG A 191 1.46 -23.06 -13.34
C ARG A 191 1.04 -22.47 -11.99
N ARG A 192 1.40 -23.18 -10.90
CA ARG A 192 1.35 -22.62 -9.54
C ARG A 192 2.28 -21.42 -9.44
N TYR A 193 1.96 -20.43 -8.61
CA TYR A 193 2.76 -19.22 -8.57
C TYR A 193 2.90 -18.60 -7.18
N ILE A 194 3.99 -17.89 -7.02
CA ILE A 194 4.25 -16.93 -5.94
C ILE A 194 3.79 -15.57 -6.43
N VAL A 195 3.12 -14.77 -5.60
CA VAL A 195 2.72 -13.41 -5.95
C VAL A 195 3.53 -12.39 -5.17
N SER A 196 3.88 -11.28 -5.81
CA SER A 196 4.42 -10.08 -5.16
C SER A 196 3.69 -8.85 -5.69
N VAL A 197 3.24 -7.97 -4.78
CA VAL A 197 2.39 -6.83 -5.13
C VAL A 197 3.00 -5.53 -4.63
N GLY A 198 3.10 -4.55 -5.52
CA GLY A 198 3.58 -3.21 -5.21
C GLY A 198 4.21 -2.52 -6.41
N THR A 199 4.27 -1.19 -6.35
CA THR A 199 4.98 -0.39 -7.37
C THR A 199 6.42 -0.88 -7.51
N LEU A 200 6.93 -0.97 -8.75
CA LEU A 200 8.30 -1.40 -9.03
C LEU A 200 9.29 -0.29 -8.65
N GLU A 201 9.56 -0.17 -7.36
CA GLU A 201 10.47 0.80 -6.77
C GLU A 201 11.54 0.11 -5.90
N PRO A 202 12.74 0.70 -5.74
CA PRO A 202 13.85 0.08 -5.00
C PRO A 202 13.46 -0.34 -3.58
N ARG A 203 12.61 0.42 -2.91
CA ARG A 203 12.13 0.13 -1.55
C ARG A 203 11.42 -1.22 -1.41
N LYS A 204 10.79 -1.71 -2.49
CA LYS A 204 10.10 -3.02 -2.51
C LYS A 204 11.05 -4.20 -2.64
N ASN A 205 12.33 -3.94 -2.88
CA ASN A 205 13.41 -4.94 -2.86
C ASN A 205 13.16 -6.17 -3.75
N LEU A 206 12.59 -5.94 -4.93
CA LEU A 206 12.34 -7.00 -5.91
C LEU A 206 13.61 -7.79 -6.30
N PRO A 207 14.83 -7.20 -6.36
CA PRO A 207 16.05 -7.96 -6.62
C PRO A 207 16.27 -9.12 -5.66
N THR A 208 16.03 -8.93 -4.35
CA THR A 208 16.12 -10.04 -3.36
C THR A 208 15.10 -11.14 -3.67
N LEU A 209 13.87 -10.77 -4.05
CA LEU A 209 12.86 -11.76 -4.44
C LEU A 209 13.29 -12.54 -5.70
N LEU A 210 13.82 -11.86 -6.71
CA LEU A 210 14.27 -12.52 -7.94
C LEU A 210 15.40 -13.52 -7.66
N ARG A 211 16.37 -13.18 -6.81
CA ARG A 211 17.44 -14.13 -6.41
C ARG A 211 16.91 -15.25 -5.54
N ALA A 212 15.99 -15.00 -4.62
CA ALA A 212 15.33 -16.05 -3.85
C ALA A 212 14.52 -17.00 -4.75
N PHE A 213 13.86 -16.46 -5.76
CA PHE A 213 13.13 -17.26 -6.74
C PHE A 213 14.07 -18.13 -7.59
N ASP A 214 15.21 -17.61 -8.03
CA ASP A 214 16.24 -18.42 -8.73
C ASP A 214 16.74 -19.57 -7.84
N ARG A 215 16.94 -19.34 -6.53
CA ARG A 215 17.31 -20.40 -5.56
C ARG A 215 16.22 -21.46 -5.40
N LEU A 216 14.94 -21.06 -5.38
CA LEU A 216 13.82 -22.00 -5.35
C LEU A 216 13.79 -22.88 -6.59
N ARG A 217 13.93 -22.28 -7.76
CA ARG A 217 13.92 -22.99 -9.06
C ARG A 217 15.10 -23.95 -9.24
N ALA A 218 16.24 -23.65 -8.62
CA ALA A 218 17.41 -24.53 -8.64
C ALA A 218 17.19 -25.84 -7.87
N ARG A 219 16.14 -25.97 -7.06
CA ARG A 219 15.77 -27.19 -6.33
C ARG A 219 15.07 -28.19 -7.26
N THR A 220 15.81 -28.75 -8.21
CA THR A 220 15.29 -29.73 -9.19
C THR A 220 14.68 -30.93 -8.53
N GLY A 221 13.67 -31.56 -9.18
CA GLY A 221 12.97 -32.70 -8.62
C GLY A 221 12.01 -32.40 -7.45
N THR A 222 11.76 -31.13 -7.19
CA THR A 222 10.83 -30.66 -6.15
C THR A 222 9.68 -29.85 -6.77
N PRO A 223 8.56 -29.66 -6.04
CA PRO A 223 7.45 -28.80 -6.48
C PRO A 223 7.84 -27.35 -6.78
N MET A 224 9.02 -26.88 -6.31
CA MET A 224 9.54 -25.53 -6.57
C MET A 224 9.95 -25.34 -8.04
N ALA A 225 10.36 -26.41 -8.72
CA ALA A 225 10.76 -26.35 -10.14
C ALA A 225 9.63 -25.90 -11.07
N ASP A 226 8.36 -26.08 -10.68
CA ASP A 226 7.17 -25.75 -11.47
C ASP A 226 6.46 -24.46 -11.01
N LEU A 227 7.07 -23.70 -10.10
CA LEU A 227 6.52 -22.42 -9.67
C LEU A 227 6.85 -21.31 -10.67
N ASP A 228 5.88 -20.45 -10.89
CA ASP A 228 6.06 -19.14 -11.54
C ASP A 228 6.10 -18.03 -10.50
N LEU A 229 6.69 -16.89 -10.86
CA LEU A 229 6.64 -15.66 -10.07
C LEU A 229 5.76 -14.65 -10.79
N VAL A 230 4.72 -14.15 -10.12
CA VAL A 230 3.81 -13.12 -10.61
C VAL A 230 4.08 -11.83 -9.85
N VAL A 231 4.50 -10.79 -10.58
CA VAL A 231 4.76 -9.46 -10.02
C VAL A 231 3.66 -8.51 -10.51
N ILE A 232 2.95 -7.90 -9.58
CA ILE A 232 1.82 -7.02 -9.83
C ILE A 232 2.16 -5.62 -9.32
N GLY A 233 1.97 -4.61 -10.17
CA GLY A 233 2.13 -3.21 -9.81
C GLY A 233 2.67 -2.37 -10.95
N GLY A 234 2.40 -1.07 -10.86
CA GLY A 234 2.81 -0.09 -11.85
C GLY A 234 4.32 0.15 -11.85
N ARG A 235 4.78 0.86 -12.90
CA ARG A 235 6.19 1.25 -13.03
C ARG A 235 6.57 2.26 -11.96
N GLY A 236 7.71 2.03 -11.30
CA GLY A 236 8.32 2.95 -10.36
C GLY A 236 9.47 3.77 -10.96
N TRP A 237 10.28 4.36 -10.11
CA TRP A 237 11.47 5.12 -10.49
C TRP A 237 12.75 4.29 -10.21
N ARG A 238 13.86 4.63 -10.90
CA ARG A 238 15.18 3.94 -10.77
C ARG A 238 15.11 2.43 -11.03
N ASP A 239 14.40 2.03 -12.07
CA ASP A 239 14.11 0.63 -12.37
C ASP A 239 14.91 0.06 -13.57
N ARG A 240 15.88 0.78 -14.13
CA ARG A 240 16.59 0.36 -15.36
C ARG A 240 17.32 -0.98 -15.20
N GLU A 241 18.07 -1.13 -14.11
CA GLU A 241 18.80 -2.38 -13.82
C GLU A 241 17.83 -3.52 -13.52
N LEU A 242 16.82 -3.22 -12.69
CA LEU A 242 15.75 -4.15 -12.37
C LEU A 242 14.99 -4.61 -13.62
N ARG A 243 14.75 -3.71 -14.59
CA ARG A 243 14.13 -4.09 -15.87
C ARG A 243 14.96 -5.08 -16.67
N ALA A 244 16.29 -4.92 -16.70
CA ALA A 244 17.17 -5.87 -17.38
C ALA A 244 17.10 -7.26 -16.73
N GLU A 245 17.11 -7.32 -15.38
CA GLU A 245 16.94 -8.57 -14.64
C GLU A 245 15.57 -9.21 -14.88
N ILE A 246 14.51 -8.42 -14.89
CA ILE A 246 13.15 -8.85 -15.19
C ILE A 246 13.07 -9.39 -16.63
N ALA A 247 13.60 -8.65 -17.62
CA ALA A 247 13.55 -9.05 -19.03
C ALA A 247 14.22 -10.40 -19.27
N THR A 248 15.36 -10.67 -18.63
CA THR A 248 16.06 -11.96 -18.70
C THR A 248 15.19 -13.11 -18.18
N ARG A 249 14.45 -12.91 -17.10
CA ARG A 249 13.58 -13.94 -16.51
C ARG A 249 12.25 -14.11 -17.24
N LEU A 250 11.71 -13.02 -17.78
CA LEU A 250 10.55 -13.06 -18.68
C LEU A 250 10.83 -13.94 -19.91
N ALA A 251 12.01 -13.82 -20.52
CA ALA A 251 12.42 -14.63 -21.66
C ALA A 251 12.48 -16.15 -21.33
N ARG A 252 12.65 -16.50 -20.06
CA ARG A 252 12.60 -17.90 -19.60
C ARG A 252 11.18 -18.43 -19.34
N GLY A 253 10.15 -17.58 -19.45
CA GLY A 253 8.74 -17.94 -19.27
C GLY A 253 8.35 -18.35 -17.86
N GLN A 254 9.06 -17.85 -16.83
CA GLN A 254 8.86 -18.22 -15.42
C GLN A 254 8.48 -17.01 -14.53
N LEU A 255 8.58 -15.82 -15.10
CA LEU A 255 8.21 -14.56 -14.48
C LEU A 255 7.08 -13.91 -15.29
N HIS A 256 6.06 -13.44 -14.61
CA HIS A 256 4.98 -12.65 -15.20
C HIS A 256 4.94 -11.29 -14.53
N THR A 257 4.91 -10.21 -15.33
CA THR A 257 4.72 -8.84 -14.83
C THR A 257 3.40 -8.33 -15.38
N LEU A 258 2.41 -8.16 -14.51
CA LEU A 258 1.04 -7.86 -14.93
C LEU A 258 0.73 -6.36 -14.98
N GLY A 259 1.65 -5.51 -14.46
CA GLY A 259 1.36 -4.08 -14.37
C GLY A 259 0.24 -3.79 -13.37
N TYR A 260 -0.56 -2.78 -13.66
CA TYR A 260 -1.76 -2.47 -12.87
C TYR A 260 -2.84 -3.50 -13.20
N VAL A 261 -3.46 -4.05 -12.16
CA VAL A 261 -4.51 -5.07 -12.25
C VAL A 261 -5.78 -4.55 -11.58
N PRO A 262 -6.97 -4.73 -12.16
CA PRO A 262 -8.24 -4.40 -11.51
C PRO A 262 -8.42 -5.12 -10.18
N GLU A 263 -9.08 -4.48 -9.23
CA GLU A 263 -9.22 -4.95 -7.85
C GLU A 263 -9.81 -6.35 -7.73
N ASN A 264 -10.87 -6.64 -8.49
CA ASN A 264 -11.49 -7.98 -8.48
C ASN A 264 -10.55 -9.07 -9.01
N ASP A 265 -9.71 -8.74 -9.99
CA ASP A 265 -8.70 -9.67 -10.50
C ASP A 265 -7.56 -9.83 -9.49
N LEU A 266 -7.17 -8.75 -8.79
CA LEU A 266 -6.14 -8.80 -7.74
C LEU A 266 -6.55 -9.75 -6.59
N VAL A 267 -7.82 -9.72 -6.16
CA VAL A 267 -8.36 -10.66 -5.15
C VAL A 267 -8.20 -12.12 -5.61
N ALA A 268 -8.55 -12.42 -6.87
CA ALA A 268 -8.40 -13.76 -7.42
C ALA A 268 -6.92 -14.14 -7.61
N LEU A 269 -6.04 -13.21 -7.95
CA LEU A 269 -4.59 -13.43 -8.04
C LEU A 269 -3.96 -13.68 -6.66
N TYR A 270 -4.42 -13.01 -5.61
CA TYR A 270 -4.02 -13.38 -4.25
C TYR A 270 -4.49 -14.80 -3.92
N GLY A 271 -5.79 -15.07 -4.00
CA GLY A 271 -6.36 -16.35 -3.57
C GLY A 271 -5.87 -17.57 -4.38
N GLY A 272 -5.43 -17.36 -5.62
CA GLY A 272 -4.84 -18.39 -6.47
C GLY A 272 -3.34 -18.61 -6.27
N ALA A 273 -2.66 -17.75 -5.48
CA ALA A 273 -1.24 -17.86 -5.22
C ALA A 273 -0.94 -18.89 -4.11
N GLU A 274 0.23 -19.52 -4.20
CA GLU A 274 0.75 -20.38 -3.15
C GLU A 274 1.15 -19.57 -1.91
N VAL A 275 1.76 -18.39 -2.15
CA VAL A 275 2.28 -17.49 -1.13
C VAL A 275 2.43 -16.08 -1.69
N LEU A 276 2.18 -15.08 -0.84
CA LEU A 276 2.66 -13.72 -1.07
C LEU A 276 4.11 -13.61 -0.57
N ALA A 277 5.04 -13.18 -1.43
CA ALA A 277 6.39 -12.81 -1.04
C ALA A 277 6.56 -11.28 -1.05
N TYR A 278 6.88 -10.70 0.12
CA TYR A 278 6.89 -9.25 0.33
C TYR A 278 8.20 -8.77 0.99
N PRO A 279 9.32 -8.68 0.25
CA PRO A 279 10.66 -8.47 0.78
C PRO A 279 11.04 -7.00 1.00
N SER A 280 10.10 -6.10 1.23
CA SER A 280 10.30 -4.65 1.32
C SER A 280 11.36 -4.25 2.34
N HIS A 281 12.18 -3.24 1.98
CA HIS A 281 13.15 -2.63 2.90
C HIS A 281 12.49 -1.81 4.01
N PHE A 282 11.38 -1.17 3.69
CA PHE A 282 10.68 -0.28 4.61
C PHE A 282 9.21 -0.15 4.22
N GLU A 283 8.32 -0.16 5.22
CA GLU A 283 6.87 0.02 5.06
C GLU A 283 6.28 0.90 6.18
N GLY A 284 5.19 1.60 5.86
CA GLY A 284 4.39 2.26 6.87
C GLY A 284 3.33 1.33 7.46
N PHE A 285 2.76 0.43 6.63
CA PHE A 285 1.73 -0.52 7.03
C PHE A 285 1.94 -1.89 6.37
N GLY A 286 1.81 -1.98 5.06
CA GLY A 286 1.89 -3.24 4.31
C GLY A 286 0.52 -3.78 3.90
N LEU A 287 -0.30 -2.94 3.26
CA LEU A 287 -1.62 -3.33 2.74
C LEU A 287 -1.60 -4.68 1.98
N PRO A 288 -0.64 -4.95 1.07
CA PRO A 288 -0.61 -6.24 0.36
C PRO A 288 -0.53 -7.46 1.27
N VAL A 289 0.09 -7.35 2.45
CA VAL A 289 0.18 -8.46 3.40
C VAL A 289 -1.19 -8.77 4.01
N VAL A 290 -1.93 -7.76 4.46
CA VAL A 290 -3.27 -7.97 5.04
C VAL A 290 -4.29 -8.34 3.98
N GLU A 291 -4.15 -7.86 2.74
CA GLU A 291 -5.00 -8.23 1.60
C GLU A 291 -4.82 -9.70 1.22
N ALA A 292 -3.57 -10.16 1.09
CA ALA A 292 -3.27 -11.58 0.84
C ALA A 292 -3.83 -12.47 1.96
N MET A 293 -3.63 -12.08 3.23
CA MET A 293 -4.19 -12.78 4.38
C MET A 293 -5.72 -12.85 4.32
N ALA A 294 -6.41 -11.76 3.97
CA ALA A 294 -7.85 -11.73 3.81
C ALA A 294 -8.36 -12.63 2.66
N CYS A 295 -7.54 -12.79 1.61
CA CYS A 295 -7.80 -13.72 0.51
C CYS A 295 -7.43 -15.19 0.83
N GLY A 296 -6.94 -15.46 2.04
CA GLY A 296 -6.53 -16.79 2.48
C GLY A 296 -5.17 -17.24 1.93
N THR A 297 -4.33 -16.31 1.51
CA THR A 297 -2.99 -16.56 0.99
C THR A 297 -1.96 -16.40 2.09
N PRO A 298 -1.13 -17.41 2.38
CA PRO A 298 -0.01 -17.28 3.29
C PRO A 298 0.94 -16.17 2.86
N ALA A 299 1.54 -15.46 3.80
CA ALA A 299 2.49 -14.38 3.52
C ALA A 299 3.87 -14.68 4.11
N VAL A 300 4.91 -14.44 3.31
CA VAL A 300 6.30 -14.34 3.74
C VAL A 300 6.74 -12.89 3.52
N ALA A 301 7.22 -12.24 4.55
CA ALA A 301 7.60 -10.83 4.49
C ALA A 301 8.92 -10.57 5.23
N THR A 302 9.59 -9.46 4.93
CA THR A 302 10.76 -9.05 5.68
C THR A 302 10.39 -8.61 7.10
N ASP A 303 11.28 -8.92 8.05
CA ASP A 303 11.13 -8.55 9.46
C ASP A 303 11.49 -7.09 9.69
N VAL A 304 10.63 -6.18 9.20
CA VAL A 304 10.71 -4.75 9.48
C VAL A 304 9.58 -4.33 10.44
N PRO A 305 9.76 -3.25 11.23
CA PRO A 305 8.85 -2.93 12.34
C PRO A 305 7.37 -2.90 11.97
N ALA A 306 6.99 -2.24 10.87
CA ALA A 306 5.60 -2.14 10.44
C ALA A 306 5.02 -3.51 10.01
N LEU A 307 5.78 -4.33 9.28
CA LEU A 307 5.31 -5.65 8.84
C LEU A 307 5.21 -6.64 10.01
N ARG A 308 6.12 -6.56 11.00
CA ARG A 308 6.03 -7.33 12.24
C ARG A 308 4.76 -6.97 13.02
N GLU A 309 4.48 -5.67 13.18
CA GLU A 309 3.27 -5.16 13.84
C GLU A 309 2.00 -5.60 13.12
N VAL A 310 1.93 -5.32 11.82
CA VAL A 310 0.73 -5.56 11.01
C VAL A 310 0.43 -7.05 10.86
N SER A 311 1.46 -7.87 10.67
CA SER A 311 1.27 -9.34 10.58
C SER A 311 0.92 -9.97 11.94
N GLY A 312 1.40 -9.41 13.06
CA GLY A 312 1.07 -9.93 14.40
C GLY A 312 1.38 -11.43 14.57
N GLY A 313 2.46 -11.93 13.94
CA GLY A 313 2.84 -13.34 13.95
C GLY A 313 2.07 -14.25 12.96
N ALA A 314 1.19 -13.67 12.13
CA ALA A 314 0.44 -14.44 11.13
C ALA A 314 1.20 -14.64 9.81
N ALA A 315 2.17 -13.78 9.47
CA ALA A 315 3.12 -13.99 8.38
C ALA A 315 4.39 -14.71 8.87
N VAL A 316 5.08 -15.37 7.96
CA VAL A 316 6.45 -15.84 8.19
C VAL A 316 7.38 -14.66 7.92
N LEU A 317 8.13 -14.22 8.94
CA LEU A 317 9.06 -13.10 8.81
C LEU A 317 10.50 -13.61 8.60
N VAL A 318 11.20 -12.97 7.66
CA VAL A 318 12.58 -13.30 7.31
C VAL A 318 13.49 -12.07 7.43
N PRO A 319 14.80 -12.24 7.70
CA PRO A 319 15.73 -11.13 7.77
C PRO A 319 15.75 -10.30 6.47
N LEU A 320 15.91 -8.99 6.63
CA LEU A 320 15.97 -8.08 5.49
C LEU A 320 17.17 -8.41 4.57
N GLY A 321 16.90 -8.58 3.28
CA GLY A 321 17.91 -8.87 2.28
C GLY A 321 18.40 -10.32 2.24
N ASP A 322 17.91 -11.19 3.13
CA ASP A 322 18.26 -12.61 3.16
C ASP A 322 17.44 -13.40 2.13
N GLU A 323 18.00 -13.59 0.95
CA GLU A 323 17.40 -14.33 -0.15
C GLU A 323 17.27 -15.83 0.13
N ALA A 324 18.19 -16.37 0.95
CA ALA A 324 18.15 -17.79 1.32
C ALA A 324 17.01 -18.06 2.29
N ALA A 325 16.90 -17.26 3.35
CA ALA A 325 15.79 -17.35 4.30
C ALA A 325 14.42 -17.13 3.63
N LEU A 326 14.34 -16.18 2.66
CA LEU A 326 13.11 -15.96 1.89
C LEU A 326 12.75 -17.21 1.05
N ALA A 327 13.72 -17.79 0.37
CA ALA A 327 13.51 -19.02 -0.41
C ALA A 327 13.09 -20.19 0.48
N ASP A 328 13.73 -20.39 1.64
CA ASP A 328 13.43 -21.46 2.56
C ASP A 328 12.03 -21.32 3.18
N ALA A 329 11.64 -20.11 3.58
CA ALA A 329 10.31 -19.83 4.10
C ALA A 329 9.19 -20.08 3.06
N VAL A 330 9.41 -19.68 1.81
CA VAL A 330 8.49 -19.97 0.70
C VAL A 330 8.41 -21.49 0.47
N ALA A 331 9.56 -22.18 0.41
CA ALA A 331 9.60 -23.63 0.20
C ALA A 331 8.84 -24.38 1.30
N ALA A 332 9.03 -24.01 2.57
CA ALA A 332 8.33 -24.61 3.70
C ALA A 332 6.80 -24.54 3.55
N ILE A 333 6.27 -23.36 3.16
CA ILE A 333 4.83 -23.17 2.92
C ILE A 333 4.34 -24.02 1.74
N VAL A 334 5.14 -24.12 0.68
CA VAL A 334 4.73 -24.82 -0.56
C VAL A 334 4.78 -26.35 -0.41
N THR A 335 5.71 -26.88 0.42
CA THR A 335 5.94 -28.33 0.57
C THR A 335 5.24 -28.94 1.77
N ASP A 336 4.89 -28.15 2.79
CA ASP A 336 4.24 -28.64 4.00
C ASP A 336 2.77 -28.13 4.06
N PRO A 337 1.79 -29.00 3.74
CA PRO A 337 0.38 -28.64 3.76
C PRO A 337 -0.14 -28.24 5.16
N GLU A 338 0.39 -28.85 6.23
CA GLU A 338 -0.03 -28.54 7.60
C GLU A 338 0.48 -27.15 8.00
N HIS A 339 1.75 -26.88 7.74
CA HIS A 339 2.34 -25.55 7.95
C HIS A 339 1.59 -24.47 7.15
N ARG A 340 1.31 -24.74 5.87
CA ARG A 340 0.53 -23.84 5.01
C ARG A 340 -0.85 -23.57 5.58
N ALA A 341 -1.58 -24.60 6.02
CA ALA A 341 -2.91 -24.47 6.61
C ALA A 341 -2.86 -23.63 7.91
N ALA A 342 -1.86 -23.85 8.74
CA ALA A 342 -1.66 -23.10 9.98
C ALA A 342 -1.36 -21.62 9.73
N VAL A 343 -0.47 -21.29 8.78
CA VAL A 343 -0.16 -19.89 8.39
C VAL A 343 -1.41 -19.21 7.81
N ARG A 344 -2.13 -19.92 6.92
CA ARG A 344 -3.38 -19.41 6.34
C ARG A 344 -4.43 -19.09 7.41
N ALA A 345 -4.65 -19.98 8.36
CA ALA A 345 -5.65 -19.79 9.41
C ALA A 345 -5.32 -18.56 10.28
N ARG A 346 -4.04 -18.42 10.69
CA ARG A 346 -3.58 -17.22 11.41
C ARG A 346 -3.74 -15.95 10.58
N GLY A 347 -3.44 -16.01 9.27
CA GLY A 347 -3.59 -14.89 8.34
C GLY A 347 -5.02 -14.40 8.27
N LEU A 348 -5.99 -15.28 8.06
CA LEU A 348 -7.42 -14.94 8.03
C LEU A 348 -7.90 -14.31 9.34
N ALA A 349 -7.52 -14.90 10.48
CA ALA A 349 -7.87 -14.36 11.79
C ALA A 349 -7.25 -12.97 12.00
N ARG A 350 -6.01 -12.75 11.57
CA ARG A 350 -5.34 -11.45 11.68
C ARG A 350 -5.98 -10.40 10.79
N ALA A 351 -6.26 -10.72 9.51
CA ALA A 351 -6.88 -9.81 8.57
C ALA A 351 -8.26 -9.33 9.04
N ALA A 352 -9.05 -10.20 9.68
CA ALA A 352 -10.37 -9.87 10.23
C ALA A 352 -10.34 -8.81 11.36
N MET A 353 -9.17 -8.51 11.94
CA MET A 353 -9.01 -7.46 12.94
C MET A 353 -8.95 -6.04 12.35
N PHE A 354 -8.80 -5.91 11.03
CA PHE A 354 -8.71 -4.63 10.34
C PHE A 354 -10.00 -4.32 9.59
N SER A 355 -10.53 -3.14 9.82
CA SER A 355 -11.79 -2.67 9.22
C SER A 355 -11.72 -1.17 8.94
N TRP A 356 -12.23 -0.76 7.81
CA TRP A 356 -12.37 0.67 7.46
C TRP A 356 -13.49 1.35 8.23
#